data_92106d8ee56caac2dc358a5f590e44b2
#
_entry.id   92106d8ee56caac2dc358a5f590e44b2
#
_cell.length_a   1.000
_cell.length_b   1.000
_cell.length_c   1.000
_cell.angle_alpha   90.00
_cell.angle_beta   90.00
_cell.angle_gamma   90.00
#
_symmetry.space_group_name_H-M   'P 1'
#
loop_
_entity.id
_entity.type
_entity.pdbx_description
1 polymer ?
#
loop_
_entity_poly.entity_id
_entity_poly.type
_entity_poly.pdbx_seq_one_letter_code
_entity_poly.pdbx_strand_id
1 'polypeptide(L)'
;MCTMIVEKVKVDGSGKGTSGWFKLEQANVSYDHPFNAPLEHALNIDFVNESQGLSARVAVELSEQAARNLVRTILAVLDEAEKGGHLESQR
;
A
#
# COMPACT_ATOMS: atom_id res chain seq x y z
N MET A 1 -15.74 17.98 -9.54
CA MET A 1 -16.27 16.87 -8.78
C MET A 1 -15.21 15.82 -8.51
N CYS A 2 -15.08 15.39 -7.27
CA CYS A 2 -14.10 14.37 -6.92
C CYS A 2 -14.63 12.99 -7.19
N THR A 3 -13.78 12.16 -7.75
CA THR A 3 -14.10 10.75 -7.90
C THR A 3 -13.59 10.06 -6.64
N MET A 4 -14.50 9.49 -5.88
CA MET A 4 -14.14 8.81 -4.64
C MET A 4 -14.17 7.32 -4.88
N ILE A 5 -13.03 6.79 -5.26
CA ILE A 5 -12.87 5.35 -5.42
C ILE A 5 -11.98 4.87 -4.28
N VAL A 6 -12.55 4.06 -3.39
CA VAL A 6 -11.84 3.59 -2.22
C VAL A 6 -12.07 2.10 -2.07
N GLU A 7 -10.98 1.36 -1.92
CA GLU A 7 -11.03 -0.07 -1.63
C GLU A 7 -10.16 -0.34 -0.44
N LYS A 8 -10.59 -1.29 0.38
CA LYS A 8 -9.85 -1.67 1.58
C LYS A 8 -9.51 -3.15 1.50
N VAL A 9 -8.31 -3.47 1.95
CA VAL A 9 -7.87 -4.87 1.95
C VAL A 9 -7.09 -5.12 3.23
N LYS A 10 -7.27 -6.30 3.79
CA LYS A 10 -6.47 -6.72 4.92
C LYS A 10 -5.07 -7.07 4.43
N VAL A 11 -4.07 -6.59 5.14
CA VAL A 11 -2.69 -6.91 4.81
C VAL A 11 -2.00 -7.43 6.05
N ASP A 12 -1.09 -8.36 5.82
CA ASP A 12 -0.36 -9.07 6.85
C ASP A 12 1.10 -8.72 6.66
N GLY A 13 1.67 -8.04 7.63
CA GLY A 13 3.06 -7.61 7.49
C GLY A 13 3.39 -6.55 8.50
N SER A 14 4.46 -5.82 8.26
CA SER A 14 4.86 -4.74 9.14
C SER A 14 5.29 -3.53 8.31
N GLY A 15 5.09 -2.36 8.89
CA GLY A 15 5.46 -1.11 8.26
C GLY A 15 6.20 -0.24 9.24
N LYS A 16 6.99 0.68 8.72
CA LYS A 16 7.74 1.60 9.56
C LYS A 16 7.10 2.97 9.49
N GLY A 17 6.56 3.40 10.61
CA GLY A 17 5.96 4.72 10.73
C GLY A 17 6.86 5.66 11.50
N THR A 18 6.29 6.76 11.96
CA THR A 18 7.06 7.77 12.67
C THR A 18 7.56 7.31 14.02
N SER A 19 6.86 6.36 14.64
CA SER A 19 7.25 5.83 15.94
C SER A 19 7.97 4.49 15.86
N GLY A 20 8.36 4.07 14.66
CA GLY A 20 9.07 2.82 14.46
C GLY A 20 8.21 1.80 13.73
N TRP A 21 8.60 0.54 13.85
CA TRP A 21 7.89 -0.54 13.17
C TRP A 21 6.60 -0.88 13.89
N PHE A 22 5.57 -1.20 13.12
CA PHE A 22 4.32 -1.64 13.70
C PHE A 22 3.71 -2.71 12.78
N LYS A 23 2.84 -3.52 13.35
CA LYS A 23 2.16 -4.55 12.60
C LYS A 23 1.08 -3.91 11.74
N LEU A 24 1.07 -4.25 10.45
CA LEU A 24 0.03 -3.78 9.55
C LEU A 24 -1.24 -4.58 9.77
N GLU A 25 -2.36 -3.97 9.48
CA GLU A 25 -3.64 -4.64 9.55
C GLU A 25 -4.44 -4.44 8.28
N GLN A 26 -4.35 -3.26 7.68
CA GLN A 26 -5.21 -2.90 6.57
C GLN A 26 -4.50 -1.92 5.66
N ALA A 27 -4.81 -2.01 4.39
CA ALA A 27 -4.41 -1.00 3.42
C ALA A 27 -5.68 -0.40 2.82
N ASN A 28 -5.73 0.93 2.79
CA ASN A 28 -6.81 1.66 2.15
C ASN A 28 -6.25 2.23 0.85
N VAL A 29 -6.84 1.85 -0.27
CA VAL A 29 -6.38 2.28 -1.58
C VAL A 29 -7.46 3.14 -2.20
N SER A 30 -7.07 4.33 -2.62
CA SER A 30 -8.04 5.26 -3.20
C SER A 30 -7.44 6.00 -4.38
N TYR A 31 -8.31 6.54 -5.21
CA TYR A 31 -7.88 7.41 -6.30
C TYR A 31 -8.60 8.74 -6.12
N ASP A 32 -7.87 9.76 -5.71
CA ASP A 32 -8.45 11.04 -5.34
C ASP A 32 -7.36 12.08 -5.29
N HIS A 33 -7.70 13.29 -4.87
CA HIS A 33 -6.73 14.37 -4.73
C HIS A 33 -5.67 13.99 -3.70
N PRO A 34 -4.38 14.15 -4.04
CA PRO A 34 -3.32 13.91 -3.06
C PRO A 34 -3.17 15.08 -2.11
N PHE A 35 -2.51 14.82 -0.98
CA PHE A 35 -2.21 15.88 -0.04
C PHE A 35 -0.91 16.58 -0.37
N ASN A 36 0.05 15.86 -0.92
CA ASN A 36 1.40 16.41 -1.08
C ASN A 36 1.92 16.34 -2.51
N ALA A 37 1.66 15.27 -3.24
CA ALA A 37 2.20 15.12 -4.58
C ALA A 37 1.61 16.18 -5.51
N PRO A 38 2.42 16.69 -6.47
CA PRO A 38 1.94 17.73 -7.40
C PRO A 38 1.12 17.13 -8.53
N LEU A 39 0.05 16.45 -8.18
CA LEU A 39 -0.83 15.77 -9.12
C LEU A 39 -2.25 16.19 -8.83
N GLU A 40 -3.08 16.21 -9.87
CA GLU A 40 -4.48 16.51 -9.68
C GLU A 40 -5.19 15.35 -9.01
N HIS A 41 -4.86 14.15 -9.43
CA HIS A 41 -5.38 12.92 -8.81
C HIS A 41 -4.22 11.95 -8.64
N ALA A 42 -4.26 11.19 -7.58
CA ALA A 42 -3.19 10.23 -7.26
C ALA A 42 -3.79 8.94 -6.76
N LEU A 43 -3.02 7.87 -6.92
CA LEU A 43 -3.31 6.59 -6.28
C LEU A 43 -2.74 6.70 -4.87
N ASN A 44 -3.61 6.71 -3.89
CA ASN A 44 -3.21 6.90 -2.49
C ASN A 44 -3.33 5.58 -1.75
N ILE A 45 -2.30 5.23 -1.01
CA ILE A 45 -2.31 4.01 -0.20
C ILE A 45 -1.99 4.39 1.23
N ASP A 46 -2.86 4.00 2.15
CA ASP A 46 -2.63 4.14 3.58
C ASP A 46 -2.53 2.76 4.18
N PHE A 47 -1.38 2.43 4.74
CA PHE A 47 -1.19 1.22 5.51
C PHE A 47 -1.39 1.57 6.96
N VAL A 48 -2.34 0.93 7.62
CA VAL A 48 -2.73 1.34 8.96
C VAL A 48 -2.93 0.16 9.89
N ASN A 49 -2.84 0.45 11.18
CA ASN A 49 -3.31 -0.44 12.22
C ASN A 49 -3.98 0.44 13.27
N GLU A 50 -5.29 0.58 13.15
CA GLU A 50 -6.02 1.53 13.96
C GLU A 50 -6.01 1.18 15.43
N SER A 51 -5.81 -0.09 15.76
CA SER A 51 -5.74 -0.50 17.16
C SER A 51 -4.48 0.00 17.85
N GLN A 52 -3.48 0.44 17.08
CA GLN A 52 -2.20 0.90 17.64
C GLN A 52 -2.04 2.41 17.56
N GLY A 53 -3.11 3.12 17.22
CA GLY A 53 -3.10 4.57 17.26
C GLY A 53 -2.82 5.20 15.92
N LEU A 54 -2.84 6.54 15.92
CA LEU A 54 -2.72 7.31 14.68
C LEU A 54 -1.32 7.27 14.08
N SER A 55 -0.31 7.03 14.89
CA SER A 55 1.07 6.97 14.37
C SER A 55 1.37 5.64 13.67
N ALA A 56 0.48 4.64 13.83
CA ALA A 56 0.64 3.37 13.12
C ALA A 56 0.06 3.50 11.71
N ARG A 57 0.74 4.29 10.89
CA ARG A 57 0.26 4.62 9.56
C ARG A 57 1.43 4.94 8.64
N VAL A 58 1.37 4.41 7.42
CA VAL A 58 2.29 4.79 6.36
C VAL A 58 1.46 5.18 5.14
N ALA A 59 1.64 6.39 4.67
CA ALA A 59 0.87 6.94 3.56
C ALA A 59 1.77 7.11 2.33
N VAL A 60 1.24 6.75 1.17
CA VAL A 60 1.96 6.84 -0.09
C VAL A 60 1.03 7.45 -1.14
N GLU A 61 1.58 8.33 -1.97
CA GLU A 61 0.85 8.94 -3.08
C GLU A 61 1.63 8.67 -4.35
N LEU A 62 0.97 8.07 -5.34
CA LEU A 62 1.61 7.66 -6.58
C LEU A 62 0.82 8.19 -7.77
N SER A 63 1.55 8.47 -8.86
CA SER A 63 0.87 8.71 -10.13
C SER A 63 0.27 7.39 -10.62
N GLU A 64 -0.69 7.50 -11.53
CA GLU A 64 -1.29 6.31 -12.11
C GLU A 64 -0.25 5.38 -12.71
N GLN A 65 0.68 5.94 -13.47
CA GLN A 65 1.70 5.13 -14.14
C GLN A 65 2.61 4.46 -13.12
N ALA A 66 3.00 5.21 -12.08
CA ALA A 66 3.87 4.65 -11.05
C ALA A 66 3.16 3.51 -10.31
N ALA A 67 1.87 3.68 -10.05
CA ALA A 67 1.10 2.63 -9.37
C ALA A 67 1.03 1.38 -10.22
N ARG A 68 0.78 1.53 -11.52
CA ARG A 68 0.73 0.37 -12.42
C ARG A 68 2.07 -0.33 -12.51
N ASN A 69 3.15 0.46 -12.58
CA ASN A 69 4.49 -0.12 -12.60
C ASN A 69 4.79 -0.87 -11.31
N LEU A 70 4.36 -0.33 -10.18
CA LEU A 70 4.60 -0.98 -8.89
C LEU A 70 3.87 -2.32 -8.82
N VAL A 71 2.61 -2.37 -9.27
CA VAL A 71 1.85 -3.62 -9.27
C VAL A 71 2.57 -4.67 -10.11
N ARG A 72 3.01 -4.30 -11.31
CA ARG A 72 3.72 -5.25 -12.19
C ARG A 72 5.02 -5.72 -11.57
N THR A 73 5.74 -4.81 -10.93
CA THR A 73 7.02 -5.16 -10.29
C THR A 73 6.81 -6.12 -9.14
N ILE A 74 5.79 -5.87 -8.33
CA ILE A 74 5.48 -6.77 -7.21
C ILE A 74 5.18 -8.17 -7.74
N LEU A 75 4.34 -8.26 -8.78
CA LEU A 75 3.99 -9.56 -9.34
C LEU A 75 5.21 -10.25 -9.93
N ALA A 76 6.09 -9.50 -10.60
CA ALA A 76 7.28 -10.10 -11.19
C ALA A 76 8.21 -10.67 -10.14
N VAL A 77 8.38 -9.95 -9.03
CA VAL A 77 9.24 -10.42 -7.94
C VAL A 77 8.65 -11.67 -7.31
N LEU A 78 7.33 -11.69 -7.09
CA LEU A 78 6.68 -12.85 -6.52
C LEU A 78 6.78 -14.06 -7.45
N ASP A 79 6.64 -13.84 -8.76
CA ASP A 79 6.75 -14.93 -9.72
C ASP A 79 8.16 -15.52 -9.73
N GLU A 80 9.18 -14.65 -9.63
CA GLU A 80 10.55 -15.12 -9.56
C GLU A 80 10.81 -15.91 -8.28
N ALA A 81 10.27 -15.42 -7.17
CA ALA A 81 10.42 -16.12 -5.91
C ALA A 81 9.74 -17.48 -5.96
N GLU A 82 8.59 -17.56 -6.61
CA GLU A 82 7.89 -18.83 -6.75
C GLU A 82 8.69 -19.82 -7.57
N LYS A 83 9.24 -19.35 -8.69
CA LYS A 83 10.05 -20.23 -9.55
C LYS A 83 11.27 -20.78 -8.83
N GLY A 84 11.85 -20.00 -7.94
CA GLY A 84 13.00 -20.43 -7.15
C GLY A 84 12.65 -21.23 -5.93
N GLY A 85 11.36 -21.44 -5.67
CA GLY A 85 10.92 -22.19 -4.49
C GLY A 85 11.07 -21.44 -3.20
N HIS A 86 11.04 -20.11 -3.25
CA HIS A 86 11.30 -19.29 -2.06
C HIS A 86 10.04 -18.84 -1.34
N LEU A 87 8.87 -19.06 -1.92
CA LEU A 87 7.65 -18.60 -1.30
C LEU A 87 7.30 -19.47 -0.11
N GLU A 88 6.81 -18.84 0.94
CA GLU A 88 6.36 -19.57 2.11
C GLU A 88 4.96 -20.09 1.89
N SER A 89 4.63 -21.16 2.58
CA SER A 89 3.30 -21.76 2.46
C SER A 89 2.24 -20.76 2.87
N GLN A 90 1.13 -20.79 2.17
CA GLN A 90 -0.04 -20.03 2.54
C GLN A 90 -0.88 -20.80 3.53
N ARG A 91 -1.52 -20.08 4.42
CA ARG A 91 -2.40 -20.71 5.40
C ARG A 91 -3.75 -20.13 5.30
#